data_44b1201ad14abc8e9d17361212187a82
#
_entry.id   44b1201ad14abc8e9d17361212187a82
#
_cell.length_a   1.000
_cell.length_b   1.000
_cell.length_c   1.000
_cell.angle_alpha   90.00
_cell.angle_beta   90.00
_cell.angle_gamma   90.00
#
_symmetry.space_group_name_H-M   'P 1'
#
loop_
_entity.id
_entity.type
_entity.pdbx_description
1 polymer ?
#
loop_
_entity_poly.entity_id
_entity_poly.type
_entity_poly.pdbx_seq_one_letter_code
_entity_poly.pdbx_strand_id
1 'polypeptide(L)'
;MKLRLPELFRSPEVPDRLTIEVDGRSVPVELRTSPRARRITLRADAGRGVIRLSLPPRGSKTRALAMLDTHRDWIAARVAAWPEAAQLGPGSRLSVEGAELVVDWSPQRPRTPRIEADRLLVGGPADGLSGRIERFLKSRARAVLTAETRELAAKLGRPVAAVAVRDTRSRWGSCSAAAHIAYSWRLILAPPEVRRYVVAHEVAHLAHLNHGPDFWRVAAELYEGDVEAARRWLKRHGASLQRVGRG
;
A
#
# COMPACT_ATOMS: atom_id res chain seq x y z
N MET A 1 -18.79 -14.46 18.72
CA MET A 1 -18.39 -13.64 17.57
C MET A 1 -19.50 -12.67 17.22
N LYS A 2 -19.29 -11.37 17.37
CA LYS A 2 -20.38 -10.35 17.21
C LYS A 2 -20.02 -9.41 16.08
N LEU A 3 -20.68 -9.57 14.93
CA LEU A 3 -20.76 -8.54 13.90
C LEU A 3 -21.98 -7.68 14.25
N ARG A 4 -21.79 -6.40 14.59
CA ARG A 4 -22.88 -5.46 14.73
C ARG A 4 -22.97 -4.63 13.44
N LEU A 5 -24.11 -4.74 12.77
CA LEU A 5 -24.46 -3.90 11.64
C LEU A 5 -25.27 -2.70 12.16
N PRO A 6 -25.02 -1.49 11.66
CA PRO A 6 -25.84 -0.34 12.03
C PRO A 6 -27.29 -0.54 11.54
N GLU A 7 -28.25 0.03 12.26
CA GLU A 7 -29.69 -0.04 11.94
C GLU A 7 -30.09 0.61 10.60
N LEU A 8 -29.14 1.10 9.84
CA LEU A 8 -29.26 1.77 8.53
C LEU A 8 -29.90 0.93 7.41
N PHE A 9 -30.16 -0.37 7.67
CA PHE A 9 -30.79 -1.27 6.69
C PHE A 9 -32.25 -0.94 6.35
N ARG A 10 -32.89 0.00 7.07
CA ARG A 10 -34.27 0.40 6.86
C ARG A 10 -34.44 1.71 6.08
N SER A 11 -33.35 2.38 5.69
CA SER A 11 -33.41 3.67 4.99
C SER A 11 -33.31 3.48 3.47
N PRO A 12 -34.08 4.25 2.65
CA PRO A 12 -34.05 4.15 1.19
C PRO A 12 -32.69 4.58 0.58
N GLU A 13 -31.88 5.33 1.31
CA GLU A 13 -30.53 5.76 0.88
C GLU A 13 -29.45 5.02 1.65
N VAL A 14 -28.90 3.97 1.03
CA VAL A 14 -27.73 3.27 1.54
C VAL A 14 -26.48 4.08 1.22
N PRO A 15 -25.70 4.55 2.22
CA PRO A 15 -24.49 5.32 1.97
C PRO A 15 -23.41 4.47 1.27
N ASP A 16 -22.56 5.11 0.50
CA ASP A 16 -21.45 4.43 -0.18
C ASP A 16 -20.33 4.03 0.79
N ARG A 17 -20.36 4.52 2.02
CA ARG A 17 -19.47 4.15 3.13
C ARG A 17 -20.25 3.95 4.40
N LEU A 18 -19.99 2.87 5.07
CA LEU A 18 -20.53 2.55 6.38
C LEU A 18 -19.44 1.86 7.21
N THR A 19 -19.70 1.70 8.50
CA THR A 19 -18.78 1.02 9.42
C THR A 19 -19.51 -0.14 10.05
N ILE A 20 -18.82 -1.26 10.19
CA ILE A 20 -19.32 -2.45 10.91
C ILE A 20 -18.37 -2.77 12.07
N GLU A 21 -18.93 -3.34 13.13
CA GLU A 21 -18.15 -3.84 14.26
C GLU A 21 -17.85 -5.32 14.06
N VAL A 22 -16.56 -5.67 14.07
CA VAL A 22 -16.06 -7.04 13.90
C VAL A 22 -15.15 -7.37 15.09
N ASP A 23 -15.63 -8.18 16.03
CA ASP A 23 -14.90 -8.58 17.24
C ASP A 23 -14.24 -7.38 17.98
N GLY A 24 -15.02 -6.30 18.17
CA GLY A 24 -14.58 -5.07 18.85
C GLY A 24 -13.72 -4.12 18.01
N ARG A 25 -13.50 -4.44 16.73
CA ARG A 25 -12.83 -3.56 15.77
C ARG A 25 -13.85 -2.85 14.88
N SER A 26 -13.73 -1.55 14.78
CA SER A 26 -14.51 -0.73 13.86
C SER A 26 -13.93 -0.83 12.45
N VAL A 27 -14.65 -1.43 11.51
CA VAL A 27 -14.18 -1.76 10.16
C VAL A 27 -14.99 -0.99 9.11
N PRO A 28 -14.37 -0.10 8.33
CA PRO A 28 -15.04 0.58 7.24
C PRO A 28 -15.44 -0.39 6.12
N VAL A 29 -16.63 -0.17 5.57
CA VAL A 29 -17.13 -0.86 4.38
C VAL A 29 -17.32 0.16 3.26
N GLU A 30 -16.71 -0.10 2.10
CA GLU A 30 -16.87 0.72 0.90
C GLU A 30 -17.74 0.00 -0.12
N LEU A 31 -18.82 0.64 -0.53
CA LEU A 31 -19.64 0.21 -1.66
C LEU A 31 -19.21 0.97 -2.92
N ARG A 32 -18.94 0.25 -3.99
CA ARG A 32 -18.56 0.85 -5.28
C ARG A 32 -19.28 0.20 -6.43
N THR A 33 -19.92 1.00 -7.26
CA THR A 33 -20.41 0.55 -8.56
C THR A 33 -19.25 0.48 -9.55
N SER A 34 -19.14 -0.63 -10.28
CA SER A 34 -18.12 -0.83 -11.31
C SER A 34 -18.76 -1.20 -12.64
N PRO A 35 -18.52 -0.45 -13.73
CA PRO A 35 -19.06 -0.78 -15.06
C PRO A 35 -18.62 -2.18 -15.58
N ARG A 36 -17.48 -2.66 -15.10
CA ARG A 36 -16.94 -3.98 -15.49
C ARG A 36 -17.43 -5.13 -14.60
N ALA A 37 -18.08 -4.83 -13.49
CA ALA A 37 -18.59 -5.88 -12.60
C ALA A 37 -19.84 -6.54 -13.23
N ARG A 38 -19.84 -7.87 -13.29
CA ARG A 38 -21.00 -8.67 -13.72
C ARG A 38 -21.81 -9.23 -12.56
N ARG A 39 -21.22 -9.24 -11.36
CA ARG A 39 -21.82 -9.74 -10.10
C ARG A 39 -21.34 -8.91 -8.92
N ILE A 40 -22.06 -8.98 -7.80
CA ILE A 40 -21.62 -8.40 -6.55
C ILE A 40 -20.42 -9.20 -6.04
N THR A 41 -19.36 -8.52 -5.62
CA THR A 41 -18.17 -9.14 -5.02
C THR A 41 -17.85 -8.53 -3.68
N LEU A 42 -17.46 -9.36 -2.73
CA LEU A 42 -16.98 -9.00 -1.40
C LEU A 42 -15.47 -9.24 -1.33
N ARG A 43 -14.71 -8.26 -0.84
CA ARG A 43 -13.27 -8.36 -0.62
C ARG A 43 -12.88 -7.77 0.72
N ALA A 44 -12.04 -8.46 1.46
CA ALA A 44 -11.34 -7.93 2.62
C ALA A 44 -9.98 -7.38 2.15
N ASP A 45 -9.79 -6.07 2.25
CA ASP A 45 -8.57 -5.37 1.83
C ASP A 45 -7.74 -5.04 3.08
N ALA A 46 -6.86 -5.96 3.47
CA ALA A 46 -6.02 -5.85 4.66
C ALA A 46 -5.10 -4.62 4.61
N GLY A 47 -4.55 -4.28 3.43
CA GLY A 47 -3.65 -3.13 3.28
C GLY A 47 -4.36 -1.79 3.48
N ARG A 48 -5.65 -1.72 3.18
CA ARG A 48 -6.49 -0.53 3.40
C ARG A 48 -7.26 -0.57 4.73
N GLY A 49 -7.36 -1.75 5.35
CA GLY A 49 -8.19 -1.95 6.53
C GLY A 49 -9.68 -1.75 6.26
N VAL A 50 -10.17 -2.16 5.09
CA VAL A 50 -11.57 -1.98 4.70
C VAL A 50 -12.16 -3.25 4.10
N ILE A 51 -13.45 -3.44 4.27
CA ILE A 51 -14.23 -4.39 3.49
C ILE A 51 -14.77 -3.66 2.26
N ARG A 52 -14.62 -4.25 1.08
CA ARG A 52 -15.08 -3.65 -0.17
C ARG A 52 -16.15 -4.50 -0.82
N LEU A 53 -17.28 -3.88 -1.12
CA LEU A 53 -18.35 -4.42 -1.95
C LEU A 53 -18.30 -3.74 -3.31
N SER A 54 -18.15 -4.51 -4.38
CA SER A 54 -18.24 -4.00 -5.75
C SER A 54 -19.52 -4.52 -6.40
N LEU A 55 -20.30 -3.59 -6.97
CA LEU A 55 -21.59 -3.85 -7.57
C LEU A 55 -21.58 -3.60 -9.08
N PRO A 56 -22.33 -4.37 -9.87
CA PRO A 56 -22.64 -3.99 -11.25
C PRO A 56 -23.47 -2.70 -11.31
N PRO A 57 -23.57 -2.01 -12.46
CA PRO A 57 -24.28 -0.72 -12.56
C PRO A 57 -25.74 -0.74 -12.10
N ARG A 58 -26.41 -1.89 -12.24
CA ARG A 58 -27.79 -2.10 -11.77
C ARG A 58 -27.88 -3.01 -10.55
N GLY A 59 -26.77 -3.15 -9.81
CA GLY A 59 -26.72 -4.01 -8.63
C GLY A 59 -27.44 -3.41 -7.44
N SER A 60 -28.21 -4.22 -6.71
CA SER A 60 -28.90 -3.77 -5.49
C SER A 60 -27.92 -3.58 -4.35
N LYS A 61 -27.85 -2.36 -3.79
CA LYS A 61 -27.08 -2.05 -2.59
C LYS A 61 -27.55 -2.89 -1.39
N THR A 62 -28.84 -3.09 -1.23
CA THR A 62 -29.43 -3.93 -0.17
C THR A 62 -28.91 -5.37 -0.26
N ARG A 63 -28.88 -5.98 -1.46
CA ARG A 63 -28.32 -7.33 -1.64
C ARG A 63 -26.82 -7.36 -1.35
N ALA A 64 -26.09 -6.31 -1.71
CA ALA A 64 -24.66 -6.22 -1.40
C ALA A 64 -24.42 -6.16 0.11
N LEU A 65 -25.24 -5.42 0.86
CA LEU A 65 -25.15 -5.36 2.31
C LEU A 65 -25.55 -6.68 2.96
N ALA A 66 -26.56 -7.36 2.47
CA ALA A 66 -26.95 -8.69 2.97
C ALA A 66 -25.80 -9.72 2.86
N MET A 67 -24.88 -9.54 1.92
CA MET A 67 -23.67 -10.38 1.85
C MET A 67 -22.76 -10.22 3.08
N LEU A 68 -22.77 -9.09 3.78
CA LEU A 68 -21.98 -8.90 5.01
C LEU A 68 -22.47 -9.88 6.09
N ASP A 69 -23.79 -10.04 6.23
CA ASP A 69 -24.37 -10.98 7.17
C ASP A 69 -24.12 -12.43 6.79
N THR A 70 -24.37 -12.76 5.52
CA THR A 70 -24.15 -14.12 5.01
C THR A 70 -22.71 -14.57 5.13
N HIS A 71 -21.72 -13.64 5.05
CA HIS A 71 -20.30 -13.94 5.08
C HIS A 71 -19.61 -13.45 6.37
N ARG A 72 -20.38 -13.29 7.46
CA ARG A 72 -19.87 -12.72 8.73
C ARG A 72 -18.67 -13.45 9.28
N ASP A 73 -18.69 -14.77 9.31
CA ASP A 73 -17.60 -15.57 9.84
C ASP A 73 -16.34 -15.49 8.98
N TRP A 74 -16.51 -15.44 7.66
CA TRP A 74 -15.41 -15.20 6.73
C TRP A 74 -14.80 -13.81 6.92
N ILE A 75 -15.63 -12.78 7.09
CA ILE A 75 -15.18 -11.40 7.36
C ILE A 75 -14.38 -11.36 8.65
N ALA A 76 -14.91 -11.95 9.73
CA ALA A 76 -14.25 -11.97 11.03
C ALA A 76 -12.89 -12.66 10.97
N ALA A 77 -12.80 -13.83 10.34
CA ALA A 77 -11.54 -14.54 10.16
C ALA A 77 -10.52 -13.71 9.35
N ARG A 78 -10.99 -12.97 8.32
CA ARG A 78 -10.10 -12.10 7.53
C ARG A 78 -9.64 -10.87 8.27
N VAL A 79 -10.53 -10.23 9.03
CA VAL A 79 -10.23 -9.03 9.84
C VAL A 79 -9.28 -9.38 10.99
N ALA A 80 -9.46 -10.53 11.63
CA ALA A 80 -8.56 -11.02 12.68
C ALA A 80 -7.12 -11.20 12.18
N ALA A 81 -6.95 -11.62 10.93
CA ALA A 81 -5.64 -11.80 10.30
C ALA A 81 -5.04 -10.49 9.74
N TRP A 82 -5.71 -9.34 9.87
CA TRP A 82 -5.16 -8.09 9.38
C TRP A 82 -4.01 -7.62 10.27
N PRO A 83 -2.90 -7.14 9.66
CA PRO A 83 -1.85 -6.51 10.44
C PRO A 83 -2.37 -5.26 11.12
N GLU A 84 -1.84 -4.96 12.29
CA GLU A 84 -2.13 -3.69 12.94
C GLU A 84 -1.56 -2.52 12.14
N ALA A 85 -2.21 -1.34 12.27
CA ALA A 85 -1.68 -0.14 11.67
C ALA A 85 -0.42 0.28 12.44
N ALA A 86 0.74 0.24 11.78
CA ALA A 86 1.97 0.70 12.40
C ALA A 86 1.97 2.23 12.49
N GLN A 87 1.88 2.74 13.70
CA GLN A 87 2.00 4.16 13.97
C GLN A 87 3.46 4.61 13.82
N LEU A 88 3.66 5.81 13.30
CA LEU A 88 4.96 6.46 13.21
C LEU A 88 5.15 7.36 14.43
N GLY A 89 5.62 6.79 15.53
CA GLY A 89 5.77 7.47 16.80
C GLY A 89 7.05 7.10 17.54
N PRO A 90 7.28 7.66 18.75
CA PRO A 90 8.47 7.35 19.57
C PRO A 90 8.59 5.85 19.82
N GLY A 91 9.79 5.29 19.68
CA GLY A 91 10.07 3.87 19.88
C GLY A 91 9.59 2.95 18.76
N SER A 92 8.87 3.45 17.74
CA SER A 92 8.48 2.64 16.59
C SER A 92 9.70 2.07 15.88
N ARG A 93 9.62 0.80 15.48
CA ARG A 93 10.66 0.13 14.67
C ARG A 93 10.25 0.17 13.19
N LEU A 94 11.18 0.55 12.34
CA LEU A 94 10.97 0.69 10.90
C LEU A 94 12.15 0.07 10.16
N SER A 95 11.88 -0.77 9.18
CA SER A 95 12.90 -1.13 8.20
C SER A 95 12.95 -0.03 7.14
N VAL A 96 14.10 0.61 6.95
CA VAL A 96 14.28 1.67 5.95
C VAL A 96 15.52 1.34 5.13
N GLU A 97 15.34 1.14 3.82
CA GLU A 97 16.43 0.77 2.89
C GLU A 97 17.19 -0.50 3.32
N GLY A 98 16.53 -1.41 4.03
CA GLY A 98 17.13 -2.64 4.56
C GLY A 98 17.74 -2.51 5.96
N ALA A 99 17.85 -1.30 6.51
CA ALA A 99 18.31 -1.08 7.88
C ALA A 99 17.13 -1.00 8.85
N GLU A 100 17.22 -1.73 9.97
CA GLU A 100 16.26 -1.61 11.07
C GLU A 100 16.55 -0.37 11.89
N LEU A 101 15.60 0.54 11.98
CA LEU A 101 15.71 1.80 12.71
C LEU A 101 14.67 1.88 13.82
N VAL A 102 15.08 2.48 14.95
CA VAL A 102 14.18 2.86 16.04
C VAL A 102 13.94 4.37 15.98
N VAL A 103 12.68 4.80 16.02
CA VAL A 103 12.33 6.22 16.10
C VAL A 103 12.71 6.74 17.48
N ASP A 104 13.73 7.60 17.52
CA ASP A 104 14.22 8.28 18.74
C ASP A 104 13.80 9.74 18.70
N TRP A 105 12.71 10.05 19.40
CA TRP A 105 12.13 11.38 19.43
C TRP A 105 12.51 12.14 20.72
N SER A 106 12.81 13.44 20.54
CA SER A 106 12.94 14.39 21.66
C SER A 106 12.48 15.78 21.20
N PRO A 107 11.66 16.49 21.99
CA PRO A 107 11.14 17.80 21.60
C PRO A 107 12.24 18.86 21.40
N GLN A 108 13.41 18.70 22.05
CA GLN A 108 14.55 19.62 21.98
C GLN A 108 15.42 19.44 20.73
N ARG A 109 15.29 18.32 20.01
CA ARG A 109 16.06 18.09 18.79
C ARG A 109 15.55 18.91 17.61
N PRO A 110 16.38 19.12 16.56
CA PRO A 110 15.93 19.71 15.30
C PRO A 110 14.75 18.96 14.70
N ARG A 111 13.80 19.68 14.11
CA ARG A 111 12.58 19.09 13.52
C ARG A 111 12.86 18.22 12.30
N THR A 112 13.97 18.45 11.59
CA THR A 112 14.34 17.65 10.40
C THR A 112 14.83 16.28 10.85
N PRO A 113 14.15 15.18 10.43
CA PRO A 113 14.59 13.84 10.76
C PRO A 113 15.92 13.51 10.11
N ARG A 114 16.74 12.72 10.80
CA ARG A 114 18.01 12.19 10.28
C ARG A 114 18.26 10.77 10.79
N ILE A 115 18.98 9.98 10.01
CA ILE A 115 19.39 8.63 10.40
C ILE A 115 20.80 8.72 10.97
N GLU A 116 20.98 8.19 12.18
CA GLU A 116 22.29 8.01 12.83
C GLU A 116 22.32 6.58 13.40
N ALA A 117 23.26 5.79 12.91
CA ALA A 117 23.37 4.37 13.23
C ALA A 117 22.02 3.63 13.01
N ASP A 118 21.50 3.01 14.07
CA ASP A 118 20.23 2.28 14.10
C ASP A 118 19.01 3.15 14.50
N ARG A 119 19.15 4.48 14.47
CA ARG A 119 18.12 5.41 14.95
C ARG A 119 17.66 6.39 13.88
N LEU A 120 16.36 6.61 13.84
CA LEU A 120 15.74 7.74 13.18
C LEU A 120 15.50 8.84 14.22
N LEU A 121 16.43 9.80 14.29
CA LEU A 121 16.35 10.94 15.20
C LEU A 121 15.34 11.96 14.68
N VAL A 122 14.37 12.32 15.52
CA VAL A 122 13.31 13.26 15.15
C VAL A 122 13.07 14.24 16.29
N GLY A 123 12.91 15.52 15.97
CA GLY A 123 12.66 16.57 16.97
C GLY A 123 11.36 17.33 16.79
N GLY A 124 11.18 18.32 17.67
CA GLY A 124 10.03 19.22 17.70
C GLY A 124 8.80 18.66 18.43
N PRO A 125 7.65 19.38 18.40
CA PRO A 125 6.45 19.00 19.15
C PRO A 125 5.95 17.59 18.82
N ALA A 126 5.32 16.92 19.79
CA ALA A 126 4.71 15.61 19.59
C ALA A 126 3.64 15.69 18.49
N ASP A 127 2.87 16.77 18.48
CA ASP A 127 1.91 17.03 17.39
C ASP A 127 2.62 17.10 16.05
N GLY A 128 2.11 16.31 15.10
CA GLY A 128 2.67 16.21 13.75
C GLY A 128 3.98 15.41 13.65
N LEU A 129 4.42 14.68 14.70
CA LEU A 129 5.59 13.79 14.67
C LEU A 129 5.46 12.76 13.53
N SER A 130 4.35 12.03 13.48
CA SER A 130 4.08 11.03 12.43
C SER A 130 4.19 11.64 11.03
N GLY A 131 3.62 12.84 10.82
CA GLY A 131 3.72 13.56 9.54
C GLY A 131 5.14 14.00 9.19
N ARG A 132 6.00 14.32 10.19
CA ARG A 132 7.42 14.62 9.93
C ARG A 132 8.17 13.38 9.47
N ILE A 133 7.96 12.25 10.16
CA ILE A 133 8.56 10.96 9.79
C ILE A 133 8.10 10.55 8.39
N GLU A 134 6.80 10.63 8.10
CA GLU A 134 6.25 10.27 6.79
C GLU A 134 6.83 11.14 5.66
N ARG A 135 6.95 12.45 5.85
CA ARG A 135 7.59 13.35 4.86
C ARG A 135 9.04 12.98 4.61
N PHE A 136 9.79 12.65 5.66
CA PHE A 136 11.16 12.19 5.55
C PHE A 136 11.25 10.90 4.72
N LEU A 137 10.44 9.89 5.06
CA LEU A 137 10.38 8.61 4.33
C LEU A 137 9.99 8.80 2.86
N LYS A 138 9.03 9.69 2.57
CA LYS A 138 8.65 10.05 1.20
C LYS A 138 9.78 10.72 0.43
N SER A 139 10.56 11.59 1.08
CA SER A 139 11.73 12.21 0.48
C SER A 139 12.82 11.20 0.15
N ARG A 140 13.12 10.29 1.09
CA ARG A 140 14.06 9.17 0.88
C ARG A 140 13.60 8.26 -0.25
N ALA A 141 12.32 7.85 -0.23
CA ALA A 141 11.72 7.03 -1.29
C ALA A 141 11.86 7.69 -2.67
N ARG A 142 11.63 9.00 -2.75
CA ARG A 142 11.78 9.74 -4.02
C ARG A 142 13.21 9.69 -4.51
N ALA A 143 14.19 9.93 -3.65
CA ALA A 143 15.61 9.91 -4.03
C ALA A 143 16.02 8.52 -4.54
N VAL A 144 15.78 7.49 -3.74
CA VAL A 144 16.20 6.11 -4.04
C VAL A 144 15.49 5.56 -5.28
N LEU A 145 14.15 5.65 -5.33
CA LEU A 145 13.36 5.10 -6.45
C LEU A 145 13.67 5.84 -7.77
N THR A 146 13.96 7.15 -7.71
CA THR A 146 14.37 7.90 -8.91
C THR A 146 15.74 7.45 -9.40
N ALA A 147 16.70 7.25 -8.49
CA ALA A 147 18.05 6.79 -8.85
C ALA A 147 18.02 5.39 -9.47
N GLU A 148 17.37 4.43 -8.81
CA GLU A 148 17.21 3.05 -9.31
C GLU A 148 16.47 3.00 -10.67
N THR A 149 15.42 3.82 -10.83
CA THR A 149 14.65 3.88 -12.09
C THR A 149 15.52 4.39 -13.23
N ARG A 150 16.29 5.47 -13.01
CA ARG A 150 17.17 6.03 -14.03
C ARG A 150 18.29 5.09 -14.41
N GLU A 151 18.87 4.40 -13.44
CA GLU A 151 19.89 3.39 -13.66
C GLU A 151 19.36 2.26 -14.57
N LEU A 152 18.20 1.66 -14.22
CA LEU A 152 17.65 0.56 -15.00
C LEU A 152 17.10 1.02 -16.37
N ALA A 153 16.55 2.22 -16.45
CA ALA A 153 16.10 2.80 -17.73
C ALA A 153 17.29 3.05 -18.67
N ALA A 154 18.43 3.49 -18.13
CA ALA A 154 19.67 3.62 -18.91
C ALA A 154 20.19 2.26 -19.40
N LYS A 155 20.19 1.21 -18.55
CA LYS A 155 20.51 -0.17 -18.97
C LYS A 155 19.59 -0.66 -20.10
N LEU A 156 18.31 -0.31 -20.05
CA LEU A 156 17.32 -0.66 -21.06
C LEU A 156 17.44 0.19 -22.35
N GLY A 157 18.19 1.29 -22.32
CA GLY A 157 18.27 2.24 -23.43
C GLY A 157 16.95 2.97 -23.71
N ARG A 158 16.09 3.16 -22.69
CA ARG A 158 14.80 3.83 -22.81
C ARG A 158 14.74 5.06 -21.90
N PRO A 159 14.28 6.21 -22.39
CA PRO A 159 14.10 7.40 -21.56
C PRO A 159 12.91 7.23 -20.63
N VAL A 160 13.02 7.75 -19.40
CA VAL A 160 11.92 7.92 -18.47
C VAL A 160 11.53 9.40 -18.41
N ALA A 161 10.26 9.71 -18.67
CA ALA A 161 9.79 11.09 -18.72
C ALA A 161 9.64 11.70 -17.31
N ALA A 162 9.11 10.94 -16.38
CA ALA A 162 8.98 11.39 -14.99
C ALA A 162 8.91 10.20 -14.01
N VAL A 163 9.46 10.40 -12.81
CA VAL A 163 9.30 9.49 -11.67
C VAL A 163 8.55 10.21 -10.56
N ALA A 164 7.45 9.62 -10.11
CA ALA A 164 6.63 10.15 -9.03
C ALA A 164 6.54 9.16 -7.87
N VAL A 165 6.55 9.69 -6.64
CA VAL A 165 6.27 8.89 -5.43
C VAL A 165 4.93 9.34 -4.86
N ARG A 166 4.05 8.37 -4.60
CA ARG A 166 2.66 8.59 -4.22
C ARG A 166 2.27 7.75 -3.02
N ASP A 167 1.18 8.09 -2.36
CA ASP A 167 0.52 7.24 -1.36
C ASP A 167 -0.53 6.35 -2.02
N THR A 168 -0.05 5.36 -2.78
CA THR A 168 -0.92 4.40 -3.45
C THR A 168 -1.48 3.39 -2.46
N ARG A 169 -2.72 2.92 -2.72
CA ARG A 169 -3.44 2.01 -1.82
C ARG A 169 -3.64 0.60 -2.37
N SER A 170 -3.31 0.36 -3.63
CA SER A 170 -3.65 -0.90 -4.31
C SER A 170 -2.57 -1.45 -5.23
N ARG A 171 -1.47 -0.72 -5.40
CA ARG A 171 -0.35 -1.13 -6.27
C ARG A 171 0.96 -0.58 -5.73
N TRP A 172 2.05 -1.24 -6.04
CA TRP A 172 3.40 -0.82 -5.66
C TRP A 172 4.00 0.14 -6.66
N GLY A 173 3.69 -0.04 -7.94
CA GLY A 173 4.12 0.81 -9.02
C GLY A 173 3.09 0.92 -10.13
N SER A 174 3.36 1.75 -11.12
CA SER A 174 2.65 1.85 -12.40
C SER A 174 3.49 2.64 -13.39
N CYS A 175 3.50 2.19 -14.65
CA CYS A 175 4.07 2.92 -15.78
C CYS A 175 2.94 3.29 -16.76
N SER A 176 3.00 4.48 -17.34
CA SER A 176 2.07 4.93 -18.39
C SER A 176 2.73 4.86 -19.76
N ALA A 177 1.92 4.87 -20.83
CA ALA A 177 2.42 4.94 -22.22
C ALA A 177 3.27 6.20 -22.50
N ALA A 178 3.12 7.26 -21.69
CA ALA A 178 3.95 8.47 -21.77
C ALA A 178 5.25 8.38 -20.94
N ALA A 179 5.70 7.16 -20.59
CA ALA A 179 6.90 6.91 -19.81
C ALA A 179 6.93 7.61 -18.42
N HIS A 180 5.76 7.84 -17.83
CA HIS A 180 5.65 8.32 -16.45
C HIS A 180 5.52 7.13 -15.53
N ILE A 181 6.47 6.98 -14.59
CA ILE A 181 6.47 5.90 -13.60
C ILE A 181 6.11 6.48 -12.24
N ALA A 182 5.20 5.82 -11.53
CA ALA A 182 4.80 6.20 -10.18
C ALA A 182 4.93 5.00 -9.24
N TYR A 183 5.45 5.25 -8.03
CA TYR A 183 5.66 4.23 -6.99
C TYR A 183 4.97 4.58 -5.69
N SER A 184 4.66 3.55 -4.89
CA SER A 184 4.32 3.72 -3.48
C SER A 184 5.57 4.13 -2.69
N TRP A 185 5.46 5.20 -1.87
CA TRP A 185 6.55 5.60 -0.99
C TRP A 185 6.96 4.49 -0.01
N ARG A 186 6.04 3.58 0.31
CA ARG A 186 6.29 2.49 1.25
C ARG A 186 7.28 1.45 0.73
N LEU A 187 7.67 1.51 -0.53
CA LEU A 187 8.75 0.67 -1.05
C LEU A 187 10.09 0.95 -0.38
N ILE A 188 10.29 2.13 0.23
CA ILE A 188 11.50 2.43 1.01
C ILE A 188 11.60 1.58 2.29
N LEU A 189 10.47 1.05 2.75
CA LEU A 189 10.36 0.18 3.92
C LEU A 189 10.51 -1.32 3.57
N ALA A 190 10.56 -1.65 2.29
CA ALA A 190 10.81 -3.01 1.83
C ALA A 190 12.32 -3.27 1.75
N PRO A 191 12.76 -4.55 1.81
CA PRO A 191 14.13 -4.91 1.51
C PRO A 191 14.58 -4.36 0.15
N PRO A 192 15.85 -3.94 -0.01
CA PRO A 192 16.35 -3.36 -1.25
C PRO A 192 16.09 -4.22 -2.49
N GLU A 193 16.27 -5.53 -2.39
CA GLU A 193 16.00 -6.48 -3.47
C GLU A 193 14.52 -6.52 -3.87
N VAL A 194 13.61 -6.46 -2.91
CA VAL A 194 12.16 -6.42 -3.18
C VAL A 194 11.75 -5.10 -3.83
N ARG A 195 12.30 -3.98 -3.36
CA ARG A 195 12.11 -2.67 -3.97
C ARG A 195 12.62 -2.66 -5.40
N ARG A 196 13.85 -3.15 -5.62
CA ARG A 196 14.47 -3.21 -6.94
C ARG A 196 13.69 -4.08 -7.92
N TYR A 197 13.12 -5.20 -7.45
CA TYR A 197 12.21 -6.01 -8.27
C TYR A 197 11.03 -5.18 -8.78
N VAL A 198 10.39 -4.37 -7.94
CA VAL A 198 9.27 -3.51 -8.37
C VAL A 198 9.76 -2.43 -9.34
N VAL A 199 10.94 -1.85 -9.11
CA VAL A 199 11.50 -0.86 -10.04
C VAL A 199 11.78 -1.49 -11.40
N ALA A 200 12.41 -2.67 -11.46
CA ALA A 200 12.67 -3.39 -12.71
C ALA A 200 11.36 -3.72 -13.46
N HIS A 201 10.32 -4.13 -12.74
CA HIS A 201 9.00 -4.39 -13.31
C HIS A 201 8.41 -3.14 -14.00
N GLU A 202 8.44 -1.98 -13.32
CA GLU A 202 7.88 -0.75 -13.90
C GLU A 202 8.78 -0.19 -15.03
N VAL A 203 10.09 -0.36 -14.96
CA VAL A 203 11.01 0.04 -16.04
C VAL A 203 10.82 -0.86 -17.27
N ALA A 204 10.57 -2.15 -17.11
CA ALA A 204 10.27 -3.04 -18.23
C ALA A 204 9.04 -2.58 -19.06
N HIS A 205 8.09 -1.91 -18.40
CA HIS A 205 6.93 -1.30 -19.08
C HIS A 205 7.31 -0.14 -20.03
N LEU A 206 8.52 0.43 -19.94
CA LEU A 206 9.00 1.39 -20.95
C LEU A 206 9.22 0.74 -22.33
N ALA A 207 9.44 -0.57 -22.37
CA ALA A 207 9.56 -1.33 -23.60
C ALA A 207 8.25 -2.05 -23.97
N HIS A 208 7.56 -2.63 -23.00
CA HIS A 208 6.36 -3.47 -23.22
C HIS A 208 5.27 -3.15 -22.22
N LEU A 209 4.16 -2.52 -22.67
CA LEU A 209 3.04 -2.14 -21.79
C LEU A 209 2.18 -3.32 -21.31
N ASN A 210 2.23 -4.45 -21.96
CA ASN A 210 1.54 -5.68 -21.61
C ASN A 210 2.50 -6.72 -21.01
N HIS A 211 2.00 -7.60 -20.15
CA HIS A 211 2.79 -8.64 -19.48
C HIS A 211 2.95 -9.91 -20.36
N GLY A 212 3.31 -9.73 -21.65
CA GLY A 212 3.63 -10.82 -22.57
C GLY A 212 5.02 -11.44 -22.32
N PRO A 213 5.43 -12.45 -23.11
CA PRO A 213 6.75 -13.09 -22.95
C PRO A 213 7.93 -12.12 -23.01
N ASP A 214 7.91 -11.17 -23.94
CA ASP A 214 8.97 -10.16 -24.07
C ASP A 214 9.08 -9.25 -22.88
N PHE A 215 7.95 -8.87 -22.26
CA PHE A 215 7.94 -8.12 -21.01
C PHE A 215 8.69 -8.88 -19.90
N TRP A 216 8.34 -10.18 -19.71
CA TRP A 216 8.96 -10.98 -18.65
C TRP A 216 10.44 -11.24 -18.89
N ARG A 217 10.87 -11.38 -20.15
CA ARG A 217 12.28 -11.47 -20.50
C ARG A 217 13.03 -10.21 -20.11
N VAL A 218 12.54 -9.02 -20.53
CA VAL A 218 13.15 -7.74 -20.18
C VAL A 218 13.15 -7.50 -18.67
N ALA A 219 12.04 -7.79 -17.97
CA ALA A 219 11.97 -7.63 -16.53
C ALA A 219 12.99 -8.53 -15.80
N ALA A 220 13.22 -9.75 -16.28
CA ALA A 220 14.23 -10.66 -15.73
C ALA A 220 15.66 -10.19 -16.01
N GLU A 221 15.94 -9.64 -17.19
CA GLU A 221 17.24 -9.07 -17.55
C GLU A 221 17.59 -7.83 -16.69
N LEU A 222 16.58 -7.03 -16.31
CA LEU A 222 16.76 -5.84 -15.46
C LEU A 222 16.89 -6.17 -13.98
N TYR A 223 16.33 -7.30 -13.55
CA TYR A 223 16.35 -7.74 -12.16
C TYR A 223 17.19 -8.99 -11.98
N GLU A 224 18.40 -8.84 -11.49
CA GLU A 224 19.40 -9.91 -11.30
C GLU A 224 19.15 -10.74 -10.00
N GLY A 225 17.90 -10.77 -9.49
CA GLY A 225 17.56 -11.42 -8.22
C GLY A 225 16.48 -12.50 -8.35
N ASP A 226 16.10 -13.09 -7.23
CA ASP A 226 15.02 -14.08 -7.16
C ASP A 226 13.64 -13.39 -7.23
N VAL A 227 13.05 -13.41 -8.42
CA VAL A 227 11.71 -12.84 -8.70
C VAL A 227 10.64 -13.46 -7.80
N GLU A 228 10.69 -14.78 -7.59
CA GLU A 228 9.69 -15.48 -6.81
C GLU A 228 9.83 -15.19 -5.31
N ALA A 229 11.05 -15.02 -4.80
CA ALA A 229 11.27 -14.57 -3.43
C ALA A 229 10.71 -13.16 -3.21
N ALA A 230 10.98 -12.22 -4.12
CA ALA A 230 10.47 -10.86 -4.05
C ALA A 230 8.92 -10.82 -4.08
N ARG A 231 8.30 -11.61 -4.96
CA ARG A 231 6.84 -11.76 -5.04
C ARG A 231 6.25 -12.38 -3.77
N ARG A 232 6.86 -13.45 -3.26
CA ARG A 232 6.44 -14.08 -2.01
C ARG A 232 6.53 -13.11 -0.85
N TRP A 233 7.61 -12.31 -0.78
CA TRP A 233 7.78 -11.31 0.25
C TRP A 233 6.69 -10.24 0.19
N LEU A 234 6.42 -9.66 -0.99
CA LEU A 234 5.35 -8.66 -1.18
C LEU A 234 3.97 -9.23 -0.84
N LYS A 235 3.71 -10.49 -1.19
CA LYS A 235 2.46 -11.17 -0.84
C LYS A 235 2.30 -11.32 0.67
N ARG A 236 3.38 -11.64 1.38
CA ARG A 236 3.38 -11.84 2.84
C ARG A 236 3.33 -10.53 3.62
N HIS A 237 4.14 -9.55 3.24
CA HIS A 237 4.38 -8.34 4.02
C HIS A 237 3.70 -7.09 3.45
N GLY A 238 3.19 -7.15 2.23
CA GLY A 238 2.65 -5.98 1.54
C GLY A 238 1.47 -5.33 2.26
N ALA A 239 0.59 -6.11 2.89
CA ALA A 239 -0.52 -5.58 3.66
C ALA A 239 -0.03 -4.79 4.89
N SER A 240 0.98 -5.29 5.60
CA SER A 240 1.59 -4.59 6.75
C SER A 240 2.22 -3.27 6.33
N LEU A 241 3.00 -3.28 5.25
CA LEU A 241 3.59 -2.05 4.70
C LEU A 241 2.53 -1.02 4.30
N GLN A 242 1.44 -1.45 3.66
CA GLN A 242 0.36 -0.55 3.25
C GLN A 242 -0.34 0.13 4.45
N ARG A 243 -0.20 -0.42 5.65
CA ARG A 243 -0.78 0.14 6.89
C ARG A 243 0.16 1.07 7.65
N VAL A 244 1.44 1.16 7.30
CA VAL A 244 2.37 2.09 7.95
C VAL A 244 1.91 3.54 7.73
N GLY A 245 1.83 4.32 8.81
CA GLY A 245 1.37 5.71 8.80
C GLY A 245 -0.13 5.88 8.54
N ARG A 246 -0.94 4.87 8.80
CA ARG A 246 -2.41 4.89 8.64
C ARG A 246 -3.13 4.52 9.95
N GLY A 247 -2.68 5.07 11.03
CA GLY A 247 -3.34 4.97 12.33
C GLY A 247 -4.25 6.14 12.60
#